data_cc06f194f48756b40135489940ccedae
#
_entry.id   cc06f194f48756b40135489940ccedae
#
_cell.length_a   1.000
_cell.length_b   1.000
_cell.length_c   1.000
_cell.angle_alpha   90.00
_cell.angle_beta   90.00
_cell.angle_gamma   90.00
#
_symmetry.space_group_name_H-M   'P 1'
#
loop_
_entity.id
_entity.type
_entity.pdbx_description
1 polymer ?
#
loop_
_entity_poly.entity_id
_entity_poly.type
_entity_poly.pdbx_seq_one_letter_code
_entity_poly.pdbx_strand_id
1 'polypeptide(L)'
;MLIGFSVVSFGQMSNKKPVEKTVSLGLKGGVNVPRMLYFQNEALSQLPQAFTVTPTGGLFVDIPVGEAVVLAPEVMYVQRGTDMSYEHRSGAQVHYTMLASYVDLRLPLEFRCPVSNYFQPFLVIGAEGGMRLFGQIHMDRTEPIAMDETIDVGDANLALIHAGALAGVGVRSRVNIGASYILLKLSVTAHQGLLDSYAQGEKDGTSAPLNVNAYQITGYRLPQGLEACLSIGIPLKAGQDDACATFSKDRYHRHSNRGHLFGF
;
A
#
# COMPACT_ATOMS: atom_id res chain seq x y z
N MET A 1 -23.75 13.56 19.01
CA MET A 1 -22.77 14.60 18.66
C MET A 1 -22.56 14.56 17.15
N LEU A 2 -23.24 15.46 16.42
CA LEU A 2 -23.17 15.54 14.95
C LEU A 2 -21.93 16.34 14.58
N ILE A 3 -20.94 15.69 13.97
CA ILE A 3 -19.78 16.36 13.40
C ILE A 3 -20.17 16.82 12.00
N GLY A 4 -20.46 18.12 11.87
CA GLY A 4 -20.72 18.75 10.58
C GLY A 4 -19.46 18.79 9.74
N PHE A 5 -19.41 18.03 8.66
CA PHE A 5 -18.40 18.18 7.61
C PHE A 5 -18.69 19.46 6.82
N SER A 6 -17.94 20.51 7.09
CA SER A 6 -17.91 21.69 6.23
C SER A 6 -17.20 21.31 4.92
N VAL A 7 -17.96 21.15 3.86
CA VAL A 7 -17.42 21.05 2.50
C VAL A 7 -16.81 22.40 2.15
N VAL A 8 -15.51 22.52 2.24
CA VAL A 8 -14.77 23.67 1.74
C VAL A 8 -14.85 23.62 0.23
N SER A 9 -15.70 24.49 -0.34
CA SER A 9 -15.78 24.73 -1.78
C SER A 9 -14.48 25.41 -2.21
N PHE A 10 -13.55 24.66 -2.78
CA PHE A 10 -12.35 25.23 -3.41
C PHE A 10 -12.77 25.97 -4.68
N GLY A 11 -12.79 27.29 -4.59
CA GLY A 11 -13.07 28.19 -5.71
C GLY A 11 -12.17 27.86 -6.91
N GLN A 12 -12.78 27.93 -8.09
CA GLN A 12 -12.18 27.77 -9.40
C GLN A 12 -10.94 28.64 -9.57
N MET A 13 -9.76 28.12 -9.36
CA MET A 13 -8.54 28.68 -9.91
C MET A 13 -8.40 28.19 -11.35
N SER A 14 -9.01 28.94 -12.27
CA SER A 14 -8.88 28.73 -13.71
C SER A 14 -7.50 29.16 -14.21
N ASN A 15 -6.47 28.41 -13.86
CA ASN A 15 -5.24 28.33 -14.64
C ASN A 15 -5.11 26.87 -15.06
N LYS A 16 -5.57 26.56 -16.28
CA LYS A 16 -5.40 25.22 -16.88
C LYS A 16 -3.91 24.93 -17.01
N LYS A 17 -3.34 24.38 -15.93
CA LYS A 17 -2.01 23.79 -15.98
C LYS A 17 -2.10 22.51 -16.81
N PRO A 18 -1.11 22.20 -17.64
CA PRO A 18 -1.14 21.01 -18.46
C PRO A 18 -1.30 19.78 -17.56
N VAL A 19 -2.36 19.03 -17.82
CA VAL A 19 -2.62 17.75 -17.16
C VAL A 19 -1.49 16.82 -17.48
N GLU A 20 -0.90 16.21 -16.46
CA GLU A 20 0.13 15.21 -16.67
C GLU A 20 -0.50 13.96 -17.28
N LYS A 21 -0.24 13.74 -18.55
CA LYS A 21 -0.65 12.54 -19.29
C LYS A 21 0.47 11.49 -19.35
N THR A 22 1.56 11.69 -18.62
CA THR A 22 2.76 10.85 -18.73
C THR A 22 2.67 9.69 -17.74
N VAL A 23 2.77 8.48 -18.26
CA VAL A 23 2.95 7.27 -17.46
C VAL A 23 4.31 7.34 -16.77
N SER A 24 4.39 6.95 -15.51
CA SER A 24 5.63 6.92 -14.75
C SER A 24 5.85 5.51 -14.18
N LEU A 25 7.10 5.05 -14.20
CA LEU A 25 7.52 3.79 -13.57
C LEU A 25 8.47 4.12 -12.43
N GLY A 26 8.38 3.38 -11.33
CA GLY A 26 9.22 3.67 -10.18
C GLY A 26 9.39 2.55 -9.18
N LEU A 27 10.23 2.86 -8.19
CA LEU A 27 10.50 2.04 -7.02
C LEU A 27 9.76 2.64 -5.82
N LYS A 28 9.23 1.78 -4.98
CA LYS A 28 8.60 2.11 -3.70
C LYS A 28 9.26 1.31 -2.60
N GLY A 29 9.57 1.95 -1.48
CA GLY A 29 10.18 1.28 -0.34
C GLY A 29 9.84 2.00 0.95
N GLY A 30 9.80 1.23 2.05
CA GLY A 30 9.41 1.80 3.33
C GLY A 30 9.34 0.77 4.44
N VAL A 31 8.49 1.07 5.38
CA VAL A 31 8.25 0.23 6.56
C VAL A 31 6.76 -0.08 6.70
N ASN A 32 6.47 -1.26 7.18
CA ASN A 32 5.13 -1.73 7.51
C ASN A 32 5.07 -2.11 8.98
N VAL A 33 3.98 -1.78 9.64
CA VAL A 33 3.63 -2.21 11.00
C VAL A 33 2.49 -3.21 10.88
N PRO A 34 2.79 -4.52 10.82
CA PRO A 34 1.78 -5.54 10.72
C PRO A 34 1.04 -5.72 12.05
N ARG A 35 -0.24 -6.04 11.95
CA ARG A 35 -1.11 -6.41 13.04
C ARG A 35 -2.08 -7.48 12.60
N MET A 36 -2.71 -8.16 13.59
CA MET A 36 -3.78 -9.12 13.34
C MET A 36 -5.05 -8.69 14.07
N LEU A 37 -6.14 -8.57 13.33
CA LEU A 37 -7.45 -8.38 13.91
C LEU A 37 -8.10 -9.74 14.14
N TYR A 38 -8.42 -10.05 15.39
CA TYR A 38 -9.15 -11.25 15.78
C TYR A 38 -10.64 -10.93 15.87
N PHE A 39 -11.40 -11.42 14.89
CA PHE A 39 -12.83 -11.19 14.83
C PHE A 39 -13.58 -12.37 15.45
N GLN A 40 -14.60 -12.10 16.28
CA GLN A 40 -15.37 -13.10 17.03
C GLN A 40 -14.58 -13.86 18.11
N ASN A 41 -13.43 -13.37 18.53
CA ASN A 41 -12.67 -13.91 19.66
C ASN A 41 -12.28 -12.78 20.61
N GLU A 42 -13.13 -12.54 21.64
CA GLU A 42 -12.92 -11.45 22.60
C GLU A 42 -11.62 -11.62 23.40
N ALA A 43 -11.25 -12.84 23.74
CA ALA A 43 -10.06 -13.10 24.54
C ALA A 43 -8.78 -12.68 23.80
N LEU A 44 -8.66 -12.98 22.51
CA LEU A 44 -7.51 -12.62 21.71
C LEU A 44 -7.51 -11.17 21.25
N SER A 45 -8.69 -10.59 21.02
CA SER A 45 -8.80 -9.20 20.61
C SER A 45 -8.34 -8.21 21.68
N GLN A 46 -8.33 -8.65 22.95
CA GLN A 46 -7.87 -7.86 24.11
C GLN A 46 -6.38 -8.02 24.40
N LEU A 47 -5.69 -8.99 23.76
CA LEU A 47 -4.27 -9.17 23.99
C LEU A 47 -3.45 -8.02 23.40
N PRO A 48 -2.48 -7.49 24.14
CA PRO A 48 -1.60 -6.46 23.64
C PRO A 48 -0.72 -7.04 22.53
N GLN A 49 -0.76 -6.43 21.36
CA GLN A 49 0.16 -6.74 20.27
C GLN A 49 1.34 -5.78 20.32
N ALA A 50 2.54 -6.33 20.24
CA ALA A 50 3.76 -5.53 20.21
C ALA A 50 3.86 -4.75 18.90
N PHE A 51 4.57 -3.63 18.95
CA PHE A 51 4.83 -2.80 17.80
C PHE A 51 6.04 -3.34 17.04
N THR A 52 5.77 -4.14 16.01
CA THR A 52 6.81 -4.72 15.15
C THR A 52 6.89 -3.93 13.86
N VAL A 53 8.11 -3.58 13.44
CA VAL A 53 8.37 -2.87 12.18
C VAL A 53 9.05 -3.81 11.22
N THR A 54 8.48 -3.94 10.02
CA THR A 54 9.01 -4.81 8.97
C THR A 54 9.29 -4.00 7.69
N PRO A 55 10.30 -4.40 6.88
CA PRO A 55 10.57 -3.73 5.61
C PRO A 55 9.46 -4.06 4.59
N THR A 56 9.20 -3.09 3.70
CA THR A 56 8.35 -3.27 2.54
C THR A 56 8.98 -2.60 1.33
N GLY A 57 8.74 -3.14 0.13
CA GLY A 57 9.28 -2.54 -1.08
C GLY A 57 8.81 -3.21 -2.35
N GLY A 58 8.86 -2.49 -3.46
CA GLY A 58 8.39 -3.01 -4.73
C GLY A 58 8.46 -2.00 -5.87
N LEU A 59 7.68 -2.28 -6.90
CA LEU A 59 7.58 -1.50 -8.12
C LEU A 59 6.18 -0.92 -8.25
N PHE A 60 6.08 0.25 -8.86
CA PHE A 60 4.79 0.84 -9.20
C PHE A 60 4.80 1.44 -10.61
N VAL A 61 3.62 1.57 -11.19
CA VAL A 61 3.39 2.28 -12.43
C VAL A 61 2.26 3.28 -12.21
N ASP A 62 2.49 4.57 -12.45
CA ASP A 62 1.46 5.60 -12.41
C ASP A 62 0.86 5.78 -13.80
N ILE A 63 -0.43 5.52 -13.94
CA ILE A 63 -1.19 5.67 -15.18
C ILE A 63 -2.24 6.78 -14.96
N PRO A 64 -2.02 8.00 -15.47
CA PRO A 64 -3.01 9.07 -15.36
C PRO A 64 -4.27 8.71 -16.14
N VAL A 65 -5.39 8.54 -15.45
CA VAL A 65 -6.71 8.24 -16.05
C VAL A 65 -7.51 9.51 -16.27
N GLY A 66 -7.18 10.56 -15.53
CA GLY A 66 -7.84 11.87 -15.61
C GLY A 66 -6.98 12.98 -15.04
N GLU A 67 -7.57 14.18 -14.90
CA GLU A 67 -6.85 15.34 -14.37
C GLU A 67 -6.42 15.17 -12.91
N ALA A 68 -7.28 14.55 -12.13
CA ALA A 68 -7.08 14.36 -10.69
C ALA A 68 -6.99 12.89 -10.28
N VAL A 69 -7.12 11.94 -11.22
CA VAL A 69 -7.18 10.51 -10.91
C VAL A 69 -6.06 9.77 -11.60
N VAL A 70 -5.36 8.93 -10.84
CA VAL A 70 -4.29 8.07 -11.32
C VAL A 70 -4.53 6.66 -10.84
N LEU A 71 -4.47 5.71 -11.76
CA LEU A 71 -4.37 4.29 -11.43
C LEU A 71 -2.89 3.96 -11.23
N ALA A 72 -2.53 3.41 -10.07
CA ALA A 72 -1.14 3.15 -9.73
C ALA A 72 -0.90 1.67 -9.37
N PRO A 73 -0.98 0.72 -10.32
CA PRO A 73 -0.70 -0.68 -10.04
C PRO A 73 0.69 -0.86 -9.44
N GLU A 74 0.77 -1.71 -8.41
CA GLU A 74 1.99 -1.97 -7.65
C GLU A 74 2.21 -3.47 -7.47
N VAL A 75 3.48 -3.89 -7.49
CA VAL A 75 3.92 -5.22 -7.05
C VAL A 75 4.83 -5.01 -5.84
N MET A 76 4.41 -5.48 -4.68
CA MET A 76 5.05 -5.19 -3.40
C MET A 76 5.44 -6.45 -2.66
N TYR A 77 6.65 -6.45 -2.11
CA TYR A 77 7.04 -7.36 -1.03
C TYR A 77 6.61 -6.76 0.30
N VAL A 78 5.92 -7.53 1.12
CA VAL A 78 5.46 -7.09 2.44
C VAL A 78 5.46 -8.24 3.43
N GLN A 79 5.72 -7.95 4.70
CA GLN A 79 5.57 -8.91 5.79
C GLN A 79 4.29 -8.62 6.56
N ARG A 80 3.52 -9.67 6.83
CA ARG A 80 2.27 -9.62 7.59
C ARG A 80 2.35 -10.56 8.77
N GLY A 81 1.68 -10.22 9.85
CA GLY A 81 1.67 -11.07 11.03
C GLY A 81 1.35 -10.31 12.29
N THR A 82 1.79 -10.85 13.41
CA THR A 82 1.56 -10.29 14.74
C THR A 82 2.67 -10.73 15.67
N ASP A 83 2.90 -9.93 16.69
CA ASP A 83 3.77 -10.22 17.81
C ASP A 83 2.97 -9.94 19.08
N MET A 84 2.81 -10.93 19.94
CA MET A 84 2.00 -10.81 21.16
C MET A 84 2.62 -11.57 22.33
N SER A 85 2.46 -11.02 23.52
CA SER A 85 2.84 -11.66 24.76
C SER A 85 1.63 -11.75 25.67
N TYR A 86 1.44 -12.91 26.28
CA TYR A 86 0.32 -13.09 27.21
C TYR A 86 0.69 -14.08 28.32
N GLU A 87 -0.01 -13.97 29.45
CA GLU A 87 0.10 -14.91 30.54
C GLU A 87 -0.92 -16.03 30.36
N HIS A 88 -0.44 -17.27 30.30
CA HIS A 88 -1.28 -18.45 30.25
C HIS A 88 -1.91 -18.70 31.65
N ARG A 89 -3.04 -19.41 31.70
CA ARG A 89 -3.73 -19.77 32.97
C ARG A 89 -2.84 -20.50 33.99
N SER A 90 -1.75 -21.09 33.57
CA SER A 90 -0.74 -21.73 34.44
C SER A 90 0.26 -20.74 35.05
N GLY A 91 0.14 -19.43 34.80
CA GLY A 91 1.12 -18.43 35.20
C GLY A 91 2.32 -18.33 34.24
N ALA A 92 2.38 -19.16 33.20
CA ALA A 92 3.46 -19.11 32.21
C ALA A 92 3.33 -17.89 31.30
N GLN A 93 4.45 -17.20 31.09
CA GLN A 93 4.54 -16.15 30.07
C GLN A 93 4.74 -16.83 28.71
N VAL A 94 3.92 -16.49 27.75
CA VAL A 94 4.02 -16.96 26.36
C VAL A 94 4.25 -15.76 25.46
N HIS A 95 5.33 -15.85 24.70
CA HIS A 95 5.64 -14.92 23.63
C HIS A 95 5.39 -15.61 22.27
N TYR A 96 4.54 -15.00 21.44
CA TYR A 96 4.12 -15.55 20.17
C TYR A 96 4.38 -14.54 19.06
N THR A 97 5.28 -14.88 18.15
CA THR A 97 5.59 -14.07 16.98
C THR A 97 5.26 -14.86 15.72
N MET A 98 4.43 -14.30 14.88
CA MET A 98 4.10 -14.85 13.58
C MET A 98 4.41 -13.79 12.52
N LEU A 99 5.32 -14.10 11.60
CA LEU A 99 5.65 -13.25 10.47
C LEU A 99 5.69 -14.07 9.19
N ALA A 100 4.90 -13.66 8.21
CA ALA A 100 4.86 -14.26 6.89
C ALA A 100 5.12 -13.21 5.80
N SER A 101 5.93 -13.57 4.83
CA SER A 101 6.32 -12.73 3.70
C SER A 101 5.39 -13.00 2.52
N TYR A 102 4.94 -11.95 1.88
CA TYR A 102 4.02 -11.97 0.75
C TYR A 102 4.55 -11.17 -0.43
N VAL A 103 4.14 -11.57 -1.62
CA VAL A 103 4.15 -10.72 -2.80
C VAL A 103 2.72 -10.32 -3.09
N ASP A 104 2.47 -9.01 -3.03
CA ASP A 104 1.16 -8.41 -3.23
C ASP A 104 1.09 -7.72 -4.59
N LEU A 105 0.01 -7.96 -5.31
CA LEU A 105 -0.45 -7.13 -6.41
C LEU A 105 -1.49 -6.15 -5.84
N ARG A 106 -1.26 -4.86 -6.02
CA ARG A 106 -2.13 -3.79 -5.53
C ARG A 106 -2.63 -2.95 -6.68
N LEU A 107 -3.86 -2.51 -6.60
CA LEU A 107 -4.52 -1.65 -7.59
C LEU A 107 -5.06 -0.38 -6.91
N PRO A 108 -4.19 0.53 -6.44
CA PRO A 108 -4.62 1.78 -5.85
C PRO A 108 -5.08 2.79 -6.90
N LEU A 109 -6.12 3.54 -6.55
CA LEU A 109 -6.56 4.76 -7.21
C LEU A 109 -6.14 5.95 -6.36
N GLU A 110 -5.32 6.83 -6.92
CA GLU A 110 -4.91 8.08 -6.30
C GLU A 110 -5.79 9.23 -6.76
N PHE A 111 -6.39 9.94 -5.83
CA PHE A 111 -7.15 11.17 -6.05
C PHE A 111 -6.28 12.35 -5.68
N ARG A 112 -5.78 13.08 -6.66
CA ARG A 112 -4.81 14.15 -6.50
C ARG A 112 -5.49 15.51 -6.41
N CYS A 113 -5.03 16.32 -5.46
CA CYS A 113 -5.40 17.72 -5.38
C CYS A 113 -4.25 18.56 -5.98
N PRO A 114 -4.41 19.13 -7.19
CA PRO A 114 -3.34 19.86 -7.87
C PRO A 114 -3.15 21.27 -7.29
N VAL A 115 -2.62 21.38 -6.07
CA VAL A 115 -2.34 22.66 -5.41
C VAL A 115 -1.19 23.37 -6.12
N SER A 116 -0.12 22.65 -6.45
CA SER A 116 1.02 23.17 -7.21
C SER A 116 1.74 22.02 -7.95
N ASN A 117 2.67 22.37 -8.87
CA ASN A 117 3.50 21.36 -9.54
C ASN A 117 4.50 20.69 -8.59
N TYR A 118 4.88 21.38 -7.50
CA TYR A 118 5.86 20.90 -6.54
C TYR A 118 5.24 20.20 -5.33
N PHE A 119 3.96 20.39 -5.08
CA PHE A 119 3.28 19.84 -3.93
C PHE A 119 1.85 19.45 -4.31
N GLN A 120 1.61 18.16 -4.38
CA GLN A 120 0.32 17.59 -4.74
C GLN A 120 -0.09 16.55 -3.68
N PRO A 121 -0.89 16.93 -2.70
CA PRO A 121 -1.47 15.95 -1.78
C PRO A 121 -2.43 15.05 -2.54
N PHE A 122 -2.52 13.79 -2.09
CA PHE A 122 -3.42 12.81 -2.67
C PHE A 122 -4.03 11.91 -1.61
N LEU A 123 -5.22 11.42 -1.91
CA LEU A 123 -5.86 10.32 -1.22
C LEU A 123 -5.66 9.07 -2.06
N VAL A 124 -5.55 7.92 -1.41
CA VAL A 124 -5.45 6.63 -2.08
C VAL A 124 -6.47 5.67 -1.50
N ILE A 125 -7.14 4.94 -2.37
CA ILE A 125 -7.98 3.79 -2.03
C ILE A 125 -7.72 2.69 -3.05
N GLY A 126 -7.82 1.43 -2.66
CA GLY A 126 -7.58 0.35 -3.60
C GLY A 126 -7.87 -1.02 -3.03
N ALA A 127 -7.71 -2.01 -3.90
CA ALA A 127 -7.72 -3.41 -3.56
C ALA A 127 -6.30 -3.97 -3.61
N GLU A 128 -6.07 -5.00 -2.82
CA GLU A 128 -4.83 -5.77 -2.83
C GLU A 128 -5.13 -7.25 -2.80
N GLY A 129 -4.24 -8.03 -3.37
CA GLY A 129 -4.25 -9.47 -3.26
C GLY A 129 -2.84 -10.00 -3.43
N GLY A 130 -2.52 -11.08 -2.73
CA GLY A 130 -1.16 -11.57 -2.74
C GLY A 130 -1.04 -13.03 -2.40
N MET A 131 0.17 -13.51 -2.58
CA MET A 131 0.55 -14.88 -2.31
C MET A 131 1.68 -14.90 -1.29
N ARG A 132 1.54 -15.78 -0.29
CA ARG A 132 2.56 -16.06 0.69
C ARG A 132 3.76 -16.74 0.02
N LEU A 133 4.95 -16.28 0.36
CA LEU A 133 6.20 -16.90 -0.08
C LEU A 133 6.73 -17.85 1.00
N PHE A 134 7.01 -17.31 2.18
CA PHE A 134 7.56 -18.05 3.32
C PHE A 134 7.21 -17.30 4.62
N GLY A 135 7.47 -17.90 5.74
CA GLY A 135 7.31 -17.28 7.05
C GLY A 135 7.51 -18.28 8.16
N GLN A 136 7.55 -17.78 9.38
CA GLN A 136 7.76 -18.59 10.57
C GLN A 136 6.83 -18.12 11.68
N ILE A 137 6.46 -19.07 12.51
CA ILE A 137 5.80 -18.87 13.79
C ILE A 137 6.81 -19.28 14.86
N HIS A 138 7.15 -18.33 15.72
CA HIS A 138 8.02 -18.57 16.86
C HIS A 138 7.20 -18.46 18.14
N MET A 139 7.31 -19.45 19.00
CA MET A 139 6.64 -19.51 20.29
C MET A 139 7.65 -19.81 21.38
N ASP A 140 7.81 -18.88 22.29
CA ASP A 140 8.62 -19.02 23.49
C ASP A 140 7.71 -19.05 24.72
N ARG A 141 7.94 -20.02 25.60
CA ARG A 141 7.23 -20.21 26.86
C ARG A 141 8.21 -20.43 27.99
N THR A 142 8.13 -19.64 29.05
CA THR A 142 9.13 -19.67 30.13
C THR A 142 8.91 -20.74 31.19
N GLU A 143 7.64 -21.06 31.55
CA GLU A 143 7.32 -22.04 32.62
C GLU A 143 5.93 -22.66 32.42
N PRO A 144 5.55 -23.81 33.04
CA PRO A 144 6.36 -24.72 33.90
C PRO A 144 7.27 -25.66 33.12
N ILE A 145 7.14 -25.70 31.81
CA ILE A 145 8.03 -26.40 30.89
C ILE A 145 8.46 -25.35 29.87
N ALA A 146 9.74 -24.99 29.92
CA ALA A 146 10.31 -24.12 28.92
C ALA A 146 10.17 -24.77 27.54
N MET A 147 9.58 -24.02 26.59
CA MET A 147 9.36 -24.46 25.22
C MET A 147 9.78 -23.34 24.31
N ASP A 148 10.72 -23.62 23.45
CA ASP A 148 11.12 -22.71 22.36
C ASP A 148 10.95 -23.49 21.05
N GLU A 149 9.94 -23.11 20.28
CA GLU A 149 9.58 -23.84 19.07
C GLU A 149 9.36 -22.87 17.91
N THR A 150 9.95 -23.22 16.79
CA THR A 150 9.78 -22.47 15.53
C THR A 150 9.19 -23.39 14.48
N ILE A 151 8.09 -22.98 13.87
CA ILE A 151 7.36 -23.74 12.86
C ILE A 151 7.27 -22.92 11.58
N ASP A 152 7.37 -23.60 10.44
CA ASP A 152 7.04 -22.98 9.16
C ASP A 152 5.55 -22.66 9.09
N VAL A 153 5.21 -21.49 8.55
CA VAL A 153 3.80 -21.06 8.37
C VAL A 153 3.02 -21.98 7.43
N GLY A 154 3.72 -22.76 6.59
CA GLY A 154 3.09 -23.77 5.74
C GLY A 154 2.54 -24.92 6.56
N ASP A 155 3.31 -25.41 7.53
CA ASP A 155 2.93 -26.49 8.44
C ASP A 155 1.84 -26.05 9.42
N ALA A 156 1.74 -24.76 9.67
CA ALA A 156 0.71 -24.16 10.51
C ALA A 156 -0.59 -23.81 9.76
N ASN A 157 -0.79 -24.29 8.55
CA ASN A 157 -2.00 -24.06 7.73
C ASN A 157 -2.36 -22.57 7.50
N LEU A 158 -1.37 -21.69 7.46
CA LEU A 158 -1.63 -20.33 7.01
C LEU A 158 -2.11 -20.34 5.54
N ALA A 159 -3.08 -19.49 5.23
CA ALA A 159 -3.58 -19.35 3.88
C ALA A 159 -2.47 -18.92 2.91
N LEU A 160 -2.42 -19.56 1.75
CA LEU A 160 -1.46 -19.24 0.69
C LEU A 160 -1.77 -17.90 0.03
N ILE A 161 -3.06 -17.58 -0.06
CA ILE A 161 -3.56 -16.38 -0.77
C ILE A 161 -4.25 -15.48 0.25
N HIS A 162 -4.06 -14.19 0.08
CA HIS A 162 -4.83 -13.19 0.79
C HIS A 162 -5.48 -12.19 -0.17
N ALA A 163 -6.53 -11.53 0.28
CA ALA A 163 -7.11 -10.37 -0.38
C ALA A 163 -7.48 -9.32 0.66
N GLY A 164 -7.41 -8.06 0.27
CA GLY A 164 -7.63 -6.94 1.17
C GLY A 164 -8.00 -5.66 0.45
N ALA A 165 -8.22 -4.65 1.25
CA ALA A 165 -8.42 -3.28 0.83
C ALA A 165 -7.35 -2.39 1.45
N LEU A 166 -7.03 -1.30 0.77
CA LEU A 166 -6.10 -0.30 1.25
C LEU A 166 -6.68 1.10 1.14
N ALA A 167 -6.33 1.96 2.08
CA ALA A 167 -6.69 3.38 2.06
C ALA A 167 -5.59 4.21 2.72
N GLY A 168 -5.36 5.42 2.23
CA GLY A 168 -4.30 6.23 2.79
C GLY A 168 -4.24 7.65 2.22
N VAL A 169 -3.17 8.31 2.60
CA VAL A 169 -2.87 9.68 2.18
C VAL A 169 -1.41 9.80 1.80
N GLY A 170 -1.10 10.77 0.97
CA GLY A 170 0.28 11.03 0.61
C GLY A 170 0.49 12.41 0.00
N VAL A 171 1.74 12.67 -0.28
CA VAL A 171 2.19 13.88 -0.96
C VAL A 171 3.10 13.47 -2.10
N ARG A 172 2.90 14.09 -3.24
CA ARG A 172 3.70 13.93 -4.42
C ARG A 172 4.40 15.24 -4.76
N SER A 173 5.65 15.13 -5.17
CA SER A 173 6.48 16.25 -5.62
C SER A 173 7.20 15.89 -6.93
N ARG A 174 7.45 16.90 -7.75
CA ARG A 174 8.29 16.77 -8.94
C ARG A 174 9.58 17.52 -8.73
N VAL A 175 10.68 16.84 -8.94
CA VAL A 175 12.02 17.44 -8.89
C VAL A 175 12.57 17.46 -10.32
N ASN A 176 12.71 18.66 -10.87
CA ASN A 176 13.24 18.84 -12.22
C ASN A 176 14.74 18.57 -12.25
N ILE A 177 15.18 17.74 -13.19
CA ILE A 177 16.57 17.41 -13.42
C ILE A 177 16.87 17.61 -14.91
N GLY A 178 17.44 18.78 -15.25
CA GLY A 178 17.68 19.16 -16.63
C GLY A 178 16.40 19.22 -17.45
N ALA A 179 16.35 18.49 -18.55
CA ALA A 179 15.17 18.42 -19.44
C ALA A 179 14.10 17.39 -19.00
N SER A 180 14.30 16.70 -17.87
CA SER A 180 13.41 15.69 -17.34
C SER A 180 13.04 16.01 -15.88
N TYR A 181 12.24 15.17 -15.25
CA TYR A 181 11.93 15.27 -13.81
C TYR A 181 11.93 13.89 -13.16
N ILE A 182 12.14 13.87 -11.87
CA ILE A 182 11.91 12.71 -11.00
C ILE A 182 10.64 12.98 -10.19
N LEU A 183 9.85 11.95 -10.07
CA LEU A 183 8.66 11.92 -9.23
C LEU A 183 9.04 11.38 -7.85
N LEU A 184 8.77 12.14 -6.81
CA LEU A 184 8.89 11.70 -5.43
C LEU A 184 7.50 11.63 -4.81
N LYS A 185 7.20 10.52 -4.10
CA LYS A 185 5.96 10.39 -3.33
C LYS A 185 6.30 9.93 -1.92
N LEU A 186 5.64 10.51 -0.92
CA LEU A 186 5.60 10.02 0.45
C LEU A 186 4.16 9.64 0.76
N SER A 187 3.93 8.44 1.24
CA SER A 187 2.58 7.94 1.53
C SER A 187 2.51 7.19 2.84
N VAL A 188 1.36 7.30 3.50
CA VAL A 188 0.97 6.45 4.64
C VAL A 188 -0.33 5.76 4.26
N THR A 189 -0.34 4.43 4.31
CA THR A 189 -1.44 3.59 3.84
C THR A 189 -1.81 2.58 4.90
N ALA A 190 -3.09 2.51 5.24
CA ALA A 190 -3.64 1.45 6.07
C ALA A 190 -4.14 0.30 5.18
N HIS A 191 -3.88 -0.90 5.61
CA HIS A 191 -4.24 -2.14 4.94
C HIS A 191 -5.19 -2.95 5.81
N GLN A 192 -6.25 -3.51 5.23
CA GLN A 192 -7.21 -4.38 5.88
C GLN A 192 -7.41 -5.64 5.05
N GLY A 193 -6.98 -6.78 5.58
CA GLY A 193 -7.30 -8.08 5.00
C GLY A 193 -8.79 -8.39 5.12
N LEU A 194 -9.33 -9.01 4.10
CA LEU A 194 -10.73 -9.43 4.00
C LEU A 194 -10.90 -10.94 4.08
N LEU A 195 -9.82 -11.69 3.88
CA LEU A 195 -9.80 -13.15 3.99
C LEU A 195 -9.11 -13.55 5.29
N ASP A 196 -9.58 -14.68 5.86
CA ASP A 196 -8.93 -15.29 7.02
C ASP A 196 -7.50 -15.68 6.67
N SER A 197 -6.57 -15.39 7.59
CA SER A 197 -5.16 -15.76 7.44
C SER A 197 -4.90 -17.25 7.53
N TYR A 198 -5.89 -18.06 7.89
CA TYR A 198 -5.78 -19.51 7.95
C TYR A 198 -6.65 -20.19 6.89
N ALA A 199 -6.13 -21.26 6.29
CA ALA A 199 -6.86 -22.03 5.31
C ALA A 199 -8.14 -22.64 5.94
N GLN A 200 -9.28 -22.44 5.32
CA GLN A 200 -10.53 -23.07 5.74
C GLN A 200 -10.44 -24.57 5.39
N GLY A 201 -10.32 -25.41 6.38
CA GLY A 201 -10.32 -26.86 6.17
C GLY A 201 -9.97 -27.69 7.39
N GLU A 202 -9.14 -27.21 8.27
CA GLU A 202 -8.75 -27.93 9.50
C GLU A 202 -9.30 -27.24 10.74
N LYS A 203 -10.60 -27.29 10.91
CA LYS A 203 -11.24 -27.00 12.22
C LYS A 203 -11.10 -28.15 13.19
N ASP A 204 -10.67 -29.30 12.71
CA ASP A 204 -10.48 -30.49 13.51
C ASP A 204 -9.01 -30.62 13.84
N GLY A 205 -8.59 -29.97 14.90
CA GLY A 205 -7.26 -29.90 15.48
C GLY A 205 -6.42 -31.18 15.65
N THR A 206 -6.40 -32.06 14.66
CA THR A 206 -5.74 -33.35 14.72
C THR A 206 -4.41 -33.45 13.99
N SER A 207 -3.99 -32.44 13.21
CA SER A 207 -2.81 -32.53 12.35
C SER A 207 -1.68 -31.53 12.62
N ALA A 208 -1.82 -30.61 13.57
CA ALA A 208 -0.71 -29.74 13.91
C ALA A 208 0.25 -30.45 14.87
N PRO A 209 1.56 -30.55 14.56
CA PRO A 209 2.55 -31.15 15.44
C PRO A 209 2.70 -30.40 16.77
N LEU A 210 2.36 -29.16 16.83
CA LEU A 210 2.12 -28.41 18.05
C LEU A 210 0.73 -28.69 18.59
N ASN A 211 0.65 -28.81 19.89
CA ASN A 211 -0.60 -28.75 20.63
C ASN A 211 -1.25 -27.37 20.51
N VAL A 212 -1.39 -26.89 19.26
CA VAL A 212 -2.11 -25.67 18.87
C VAL A 212 -3.59 -25.80 19.28
N ASN A 213 -4.02 -26.99 19.70
CA ASN A 213 -5.31 -27.25 20.36
C ASN A 213 -5.56 -26.38 21.60
N ALA A 214 -4.47 -25.94 22.28
CA ALA A 214 -4.62 -24.88 23.30
C ALA A 214 -5.06 -23.54 22.70
N TYR A 215 -4.91 -23.37 21.40
CA TYR A 215 -5.23 -22.20 20.62
C TYR A 215 -6.22 -22.53 19.51
N GLN A 216 -7.24 -23.32 19.78
CA GLN A 216 -8.44 -23.34 18.95
C GLN A 216 -9.01 -21.93 18.94
N ILE A 217 -8.37 -21.09 18.15
CA ILE A 217 -8.76 -19.72 17.95
C ILE A 217 -9.99 -19.77 17.04
N THR A 218 -11.15 -19.84 17.68
CA THR A 218 -12.42 -19.67 16.98
C THR A 218 -12.50 -18.25 16.47
N GLY A 219 -13.03 -18.05 15.28
CA GLY A 219 -13.18 -16.74 14.65
C GLY A 219 -12.20 -16.51 13.50
N TYR A 220 -12.30 -15.33 12.91
CA TYR A 220 -11.49 -14.92 11.76
C TYR A 220 -10.26 -14.12 12.23
N ARG A 221 -9.15 -14.31 11.51
CA ARG A 221 -7.89 -13.60 11.72
C ARG A 221 -7.59 -12.79 10.48
N LEU A 222 -7.88 -11.52 10.57
CA LEU A 222 -7.75 -10.62 9.43
C LEU A 222 -6.44 -9.83 9.57
N PRO A 223 -5.51 -9.95 8.61
CA PRO A 223 -4.28 -9.18 8.66
C PRO A 223 -4.57 -7.70 8.47
N GLN A 224 -3.95 -6.88 9.28
CA GLN A 224 -3.95 -5.42 9.19
C GLN A 224 -2.53 -4.90 9.08
N GLY A 225 -2.37 -3.69 8.62
CA GLY A 225 -1.07 -3.03 8.60
C GLY A 225 -1.18 -1.54 8.40
N LEU A 226 -0.17 -0.84 8.87
CA LEU A 226 0.07 0.55 8.56
C LEU A 226 1.42 0.65 7.88
N GLU A 227 1.44 1.15 6.66
CA GLU A 227 2.63 1.24 5.82
C GLU A 227 3.01 2.70 5.60
N ALA A 228 4.29 3.04 5.76
CA ALA A 228 4.85 4.34 5.41
C ALA A 228 5.94 4.15 4.35
N CYS A 229 5.74 4.73 3.16
CA CYS A 229 6.61 4.51 2.01
C CYS A 229 7.08 5.81 1.35
N LEU A 230 8.32 5.76 0.88
CA LEU A 230 8.89 6.68 -0.09
C LEU A 230 8.90 6.00 -1.47
N SER A 231 8.47 6.73 -2.51
CA SER A 231 8.49 6.24 -3.89
C SER A 231 9.28 7.21 -4.78
N ILE A 232 10.05 6.64 -5.69
CA ILE A 232 10.83 7.40 -6.69
C ILE A 232 10.44 6.87 -8.05
N GLY A 233 9.93 7.75 -8.92
CA GLY A 233 9.49 7.40 -10.27
C GLY A 233 10.11 8.26 -11.34
N ILE A 234 10.24 7.70 -12.53
CA ILE A 234 10.67 8.39 -13.74
C ILE A 234 9.54 8.38 -14.75
N PRO A 235 9.29 9.51 -15.44
CA PRO A 235 8.30 9.56 -16.51
C PRO A 235 8.80 8.74 -17.70
N LEU A 236 7.93 7.86 -18.19
CA LEU A 236 8.14 7.21 -19.47
C LEU A 236 7.73 8.21 -20.55
N LYS A 237 8.65 8.64 -21.39
CA LYS A 237 8.33 9.52 -22.52
C LYS A 237 7.35 8.78 -23.44
N ALA A 238 6.07 9.14 -23.37
CA ALA A 238 5.17 8.83 -24.46
C ALA A 238 5.69 9.60 -25.69
N GLY A 239 5.85 8.88 -26.80
CA GLY A 239 6.56 9.36 -28.01
C GLY A 239 6.19 10.78 -28.43
N GLN A 240 7.12 11.39 -28.92
CA GLN A 240 7.43 12.60 -29.66
C GLN A 240 6.29 13.34 -30.45
N ASP A 241 5.02 13.21 -30.04
CA ASP A 241 3.89 13.84 -30.73
C ASP A 241 3.80 15.37 -30.47
N ASP A 242 4.43 15.86 -29.38
CA ASP A 242 4.40 17.31 -29.08
C ASP A 242 5.43 18.13 -29.87
N ALA A 243 6.48 17.50 -30.43
CA ALA A 243 7.47 18.21 -31.25
C ALA A 243 6.89 18.63 -32.62
N CYS A 244 5.94 17.89 -33.17
CA CYS A 244 5.27 18.23 -34.42
C CYS A 244 4.21 19.33 -34.25
N ALA A 245 3.54 19.38 -33.10
CA ALA A 245 2.51 20.39 -32.85
C ALA A 245 3.06 21.80 -32.68
N THR A 246 4.25 21.92 -32.08
CA THR A 246 4.95 23.23 -31.91
C THR A 246 5.46 23.76 -33.23
N PHE A 247 5.96 22.90 -34.13
CA PHE A 247 6.44 23.34 -35.45
C PHE A 247 5.33 23.82 -36.38
N SER A 248 4.11 23.31 -36.24
CA SER A 248 2.97 23.73 -37.06
C SER A 248 2.44 25.12 -36.66
N LYS A 249 2.47 25.46 -35.37
CA LYS A 249 2.00 26.75 -34.86
C LYS A 249 2.89 27.92 -35.26
N ASP A 250 4.22 27.73 -35.24
CA ASP A 250 5.15 28.78 -35.63
C ASP A 250 5.18 29.04 -37.14
N ARG A 251 4.83 28.06 -37.98
CA ARG A 251 4.69 28.25 -39.41
C ARG A 251 3.45 29.05 -39.77
N TYR A 252 2.36 28.91 -39.06
CA TYR A 252 1.10 29.64 -39.33
C TYR A 252 1.24 31.13 -38.98
N HIS A 253 1.98 31.47 -37.92
CA HIS A 253 2.20 32.88 -37.56
C HIS A 253 3.17 33.62 -38.50
N ARG A 254 4.08 32.91 -39.19
CA ARG A 254 5.01 33.54 -40.14
C ARG A 254 4.38 33.86 -41.50
N HIS A 255 3.34 33.16 -41.91
CA HIS A 255 2.62 33.50 -43.17
C HIS A 255 1.55 34.58 -43.01
N SER A 256 1.02 34.79 -41.82
CA SER A 256 0.00 35.84 -41.58
C SER A 256 0.58 37.25 -41.56
N ASN A 257 1.86 37.43 -41.26
CA ASN A 257 2.50 38.75 -41.19
C ASN A 257 3.12 39.25 -42.51
N ARG A 258 2.98 38.53 -43.63
CA ARG A 258 3.48 38.98 -44.95
C ARG A 258 2.41 39.56 -45.87
N GLY A 259 1.18 39.71 -45.42
CA GLY A 259 0.01 40.13 -46.23
C GLY A 259 -0.34 41.62 -46.19
N HIS A 260 0.42 42.48 -45.48
CA HIS A 260 0.09 43.90 -45.38
C HIS A 260 1.22 44.85 -45.75
N LEU A 261 1.80 44.66 -46.93
CA LEU A 261 2.79 45.60 -47.46
C LEU A 261 2.60 45.81 -48.95
N PHE A 262 1.36 46.14 -49.39
CA PHE A 262 1.08 46.84 -50.66
C PHE A 262 -0.36 47.34 -50.60
N GLY A 263 -0.55 48.56 -50.12
CA GLY A 263 -1.74 49.34 -50.29
C GLY A 263 -1.34 50.64 -50.96
N PHE A 264 -1.79 50.80 -52.12
CA PHE A 264 -1.95 52.12 -52.79
C PHE A 264 -3.31 52.62 -52.49
#